data_35b1c24555a3179c091dcf5498e303c6
#
_entry.id   35b1c24555a3179c091dcf5498e303c6
#
_cell.length_a   1.000
_cell.length_b   1.000
_cell.length_c   1.000
_cell.angle_alpha   90.00
_cell.angle_beta   90.00
_cell.angle_gamma   90.00
#
_symmetry.space_group_name_H-M   'P 1'
#
loop_
_entity.id
_entity.type
_entity.pdbx_description
1 polymer ?
#
loop_
_entity_poly.entity_id
_entity_poly.type
_entity_poly.pdbx_seq_one_letter_code
_entity_poly.pdbx_strand_id
1 'polypeptide(L)'
;MKNLIRFDWAVKRLLRNKANFGILEGFLSELLQDDIKIDHILESEGNRQTASNKTNRVDMLVQNSRGELIIIEVQNDYKQDYLLRMYYGTSKLVVDNLDKGMDYSKIKKVISINIVYFDLGRGDDYIYHGTTSFIGMNKSDVLTLSVAEENIYHTVEIAKIYPEYYIIKVNQFNQVAKDPIEEWVNFFKNQEVKEGTNARGLQEAMVELNVMKLNEEERLEYESYIKDWRDDYATIVGNYNKGLIEGEIKGEIKGEIKERIKVVVNLQREGMPMPFISKITGLSEDEVKEIINANP
;
A
#
# COMPACT_ATOMS: atom_id res chain seq x y z
N MET A 1 -12.82 24.63 12.70
CA MET A 1 -12.12 23.64 11.86
C MET A 1 -12.98 23.42 10.62
N LYS A 2 -12.39 23.54 9.42
CA LYS A 2 -13.10 23.17 8.18
C LYS A 2 -13.21 21.65 8.18
N ASN A 3 -14.41 21.09 8.24
CA ASN A 3 -14.61 19.66 8.08
C ASN A 3 -14.47 19.32 6.60
N LEU A 4 -13.26 18.90 6.20
CA LEU A 4 -13.01 18.38 4.87
C LEU A 4 -13.39 16.90 4.81
N ILE A 5 -13.82 16.47 3.65
CA ILE A 5 -14.12 15.08 3.34
C ILE A 5 -12.79 14.31 3.35
N ARG A 6 -12.77 13.08 3.87
CA ARG A 6 -11.59 12.22 3.79
C ARG A 6 -11.22 11.93 2.34
N PHE A 7 -9.93 11.93 2.05
CA PHE A 7 -9.44 11.83 0.68
C PHE A 7 -9.81 10.50 0.00
N ASP A 8 -9.80 9.41 0.73
CA ASP A 8 -10.20 8.09 0.24
C ASP A 8 -11.67 8.05 -0.26
N TRP A 9 -12.59 8.67 0.49
CA TRP A 9 -13.97 8.85 0.04
C TRP A 9 -14.08 9.91 -1.06
N ALA A 10 -13.32 10.98 -0.93
CA ALA A 10 -13.28 12.09 -1.87
C ALA A 10 -12.82 11.68 -3.27
N VAL A 11 -11.79 10.84 -3.35
CA VAL A 11 -11.33 10.26 -4.61
C VAL A 11 -12.47 9.50 -5.29
N LYS A 12 -13.19 8.66 -4.54
CA LYS A 12 -14.35 7.91 -5.06
C LYS A 12 -15.46 8.84 -5.54
N ARG A 13 -15.67 9.97 -4.85
CA ARG A 13 -16.64 11.00 -5.26
C ARG A 13 -16.18 11.77 -6.49
N LEU A 14 -14.93 12.20 -6.53
CA LEU A 14 -14.34 12.89 -7.68
C LEU A 14 -14.42 12.02 -8.95
N LEU A 15 -14.31 10.71 -8.80
CA LEU A 15 -14.50 9.73 -9.87
C LEU A 15 -15.91 9.72 -10.45
N ARG A 16 -16.92 9.82 -9.59
CA ARG A 16 -18.33 9.85 -10.02
C ARG A 16 -18.65 11.12 -10.77
N ASN A 17 -17.90 12.19 -10.53
CA ASN A 17 -18.13 13.49 -11.18
C ASN A 17 -17.27 13.64 -12.44
N LYS A 18 -17.76 13.09 -13.57
CA LYS A 18 -17.10 13.14 -14.88
C LYS A 18 -16.85 14.57 -15.41
N ALA A 19 -17.33 15.60 -14.71
CA ALA A 19 -17.26 16.99 -15.14
C ALA A 19 -15.99 17.73 -14.65
N ASN A 20 -15.20 17.18 -13.74
CA ASN A 20 -14.07 17.92 -13.16
C ASN A 20 -12.81 17.07 -13.00
N PHE A 21 -12.09 16.89 -14.10
CA PHE A 21 -10.78 16.22 -14.07
C PHE A 21 -9.64 17.11 -13.55
N GLY A 22 -9.84 18.43 -13.47
CA GLY A 22 -8.79 19.39 -13.16
C GLY A 22 -8.02 19.11 -11.87
N ILE A 23 -8.74 18.65 -10.82
CA ILE A 23 -8.12 18.27 -9.53
C ILE A 23 -7.19 17.08 -9.72
N LEU A 24 -7.68 16.05 -10.39
CA LEU A 24 -6.94 14.81 -10.60
C LEU A 24 -5.78 15.01 -11.58
N GLU A 25 -6.02 15.72 -12.68
CA GLU A 25 -4.97 16.14 -13.63
C GLU A 25 -3.88 16.94 -12.92
N GLY A 26 -4.27 17.86 -12.02
CA GLY A 26 -3.33 18.63 -11.22
C GLY A 26 -2.44 17.74 -10.36
N PHE A 27 -3.02 16.84 -9.56
CA PHE A 27 -2.26 15.90 -8.73
C PHE A 27 -1.33 15.01 -9.57
N LEU A 28 -1.86 14.42 -10.65
CA LEU A 28 -1.09 13.54 -11.51
C LEU A 28 0.05 14.28 -12.20
N SER A 29 -0.18 15.53 -12.63
CA SER A 29 0.84 16.32 -13.30
C SER A 29 2.00 16.67 -12.36
N GLU A 30 1.70 17.00 -11.10
CA GLU A 30 2.74 17.26 -10.10
C GLU A 30 3.52 15.98 -9.73
N LEU A 31 2.83 14.84 -9.56
CA LEU A 31 3.49 13.59 -9.21
C LEU A 31 4.37 13.05 -10.35
N LEU A 32 3.86 13.07 -11.58
CA LEU A 32 4.52 12.49 -12.74
C LEU A 32 5.47 13.48 -13.43
N GLN A 33 5.52 14.74 -12.95
CA GLN A 33 6.31 15.83 -13.52
C GLN A 33 6.08 16.01 -15.04
N ASP A 34 4.81 15.91 -15.44
CA ASP A 34 4.37 15.96 -16.82
C ASP A 34 2.96 16.57 -16.91
N ASP A 35 2.58 17.15 -18.02
CA ASP A 35 1.22 17.70 -18.20
C ASP A 35 0.23 16.57 -18.53
N ILE A 36 -0.40 16.03 -17.51
CA ILE A 36 -1.34 14.91 -17.63
C ILE A 36 -2.74 15.44 -17.94
N LYS A 37 -3.31 14.94 -19.04
CA LYS A 37 -4.71 15.16 -19.41
C LYS A 37 -5.45 13.83 -19.39
N ILE A 38 -6.58 13.80 -18.72
CA ILE A 38 -7.44 12.61 -18.62
C ILE A 38 -8.43 12.62 -19.78
N ASP A 39 -8.38 11.56 -20.56
CA ASP A 39 -9.29 11.36 -21.68
C ASP A 39 -10.56 10.63 -21.25
N HIS A 40 -10.38 9.54 -20.48
CA HIS A 40 -11.47 8.71 -19.99
C HIS A 40 -11.25 8.23 -18.57
N ILE A 41 -12.34 8.22 -17.77
CA ILE A 41 -12.41 7.37 -16.58
C ILE A 41 -12.95 6.01 -17.03
N LEU A 42 -12.15 4.99 -16.82
CA LEU A 42 -12.54 3.60 -17.05
C LEU A 42 -13.22 3.11 -15.78
N GLU A 43 -14.48 2.70 -15.85
CA GLU A 43 -15.22 2.24 -14.68
C GLU A 43 -14.52 1.05 -14.01
N SER A 44 -14.18 1.22 -12.73
CA SER A 44 -13.54 0.19 -11.92
C SER A 44 -14.51 -0.90 -11.43
N GLU A 45 -15.78 -0.84 -11.81
CA GLU A 45 -16.75 -1.88 -11.53
C GLU A 45 -16.40 -3.12 -12.36
N GLY A 46 -15.62 -4.00 -11.74
CA GLY A 46 -15.23 -5.26 -12.33
C GLY A 46 -16.45 -5.97 -12.91
N ASN A 47 -16.39 -6.25 -14.20
CA ASN A 47 -17.26 -7.20 -14.87
C ASN A 47 -17.44 -8.43 -13.97
N ARG A 48 -18.63 -8.57 -13.40
CA ARG A 48 -19.08 -9.75 -12.69
C ARG A 48 -19.24 -10.93 -13.70
N GLN A 49 -18.13 -11.40 -14.20
CA GLN A 49 -18.12 -12.64 -15.00
C GLN A 49 -17.56 -13.78 -14.17
N THR A 50 -18.28 -14.25 -13.23
CA THR A 50 -18.07 -15.40 -12.36
C THR A 50 -17.67 -15.06 -10.91
N ALA A 51 -18.42 -15.64 -9.97
CA ALA A 51 -18.26 -15.50 -8.51
C ALA A 51 -16.95 -16.12 -7.95
N SER A 52 -16.08 -16.65 -8.80
CA SER A 52 -14.81 -17.31 -8.42
C SER A 52 -13.55 -16.44 -8.65
N ASN A 53 -13.65 -15.34 -9.39
CA ASN A 53 -12.49 -14.49 -9.61
C ASN A 53 -12.36 -13.47 -8.47
N LYS A 54 -11.18 -13.41 -7.84
CA LYS A 54 -10.83 -12.34 -6.92
C LYS A 54 -11.06 -11.01 -7.64
N THR A 55 -12.11 -10.28 -7.27
CA THR A 55 -12.41 -8.97 -7.83
C THR A 55 -11.34 -8.01 -7.32
N ASN A 56 -10.39 -7.66 -8.16
CA ASN A 56 -9.48 -6.57 -7.90
C ASN A 56 -10.26 -5.28 -8.20
N ARG A 57 -10.87 -4.69 -7.18
CA ARG A 57 -11.46 -3.37 -7.29
C ARG A 57 -10.34 -2.37 -7.14
N VAL A 58 -9.96 -1.71 -8.22
CA VAL A 58 -9.13 -0.51 -8.15
C VAL A 58 -10.02 0.66 -7.76
N ASP A 59 -9.52 1.57 -6.91
CA ASP A 59 -10.32 2.72 -6.49
C ASP A 59 -10.56 3.65 -7.68
N MET A 60 -9.57 3.77 -8.58
CA MET A 60 -9.65 4.60 -9.78
C MET A 60 -8.79 4.05 -10.91
N LEU A 61 -9.37 4.02 -12.10
CA LEU A 61 -8.65 3.74 -13.34
C LEU A 61 -8.97 4.81 -14.36
N VAL A 62 -7.95 5.47 -14.87
CA VAL A 62 -8.10 6.49 -15.93
C VAL A 62 -7.19 6.18 -17.11
N GLN A 63 -7.57 6.66 -18.28
CA GLN A 63 -6.72 6.71 -19.45
C GLN A 63 -6.39 8.17 -19.74
N ASN A 64 -5.09 8.47 -19.91
CA ASN A 64 -4.65 9.80 -20.29
C ASN A 64 -4.67 9.99 -21.81
N SER A 65 -4.43 11.21 -22.26
CA SER A 65 -4.42 11.58 -23.68
C SER A 65 -3.37 10.86 -24.52
N ARG A 66 -2.38 10.23 -23.89
CA ARG A 66 -1.36 9.38 -24.55
C ARG A 66 -1.77 7.91 -24.63
N GLY A 67 -2.95 7.57 -24.11
CA GLY A 67 -3.45 6.20 -24.08
C GLY A 67 -2.89 5.34 -22.94
N GLU A 68 -2.08 5.92 -22.05
CA GLU A 68 -1.56 5.23 -20.86
C GLU A 68 -2.66 5.00 -19.83
N LEU A 69 -2.60 3.87 -19.14
CA LEU A 69 -3.54 3.50 -18.09
C LEU A 69 -2.96 3.87 -16.72
N ILE A 70 -3.68 4.66 -15.95
CA ILE A 70 -3.25 5.10 -14.62
C ILE A 70 -4.21 4.51 -13.58
N ILE A 71 -3.67 3.66 -12.72
CA ILE A 71 -4.37 3.15 -11.53
C ILE A 71 -4.05 4.07 -10.36
N ILE A 72 -5.07 4.46 -9.61
CA ILE A 72 -4.89 5.14 -8.32
C ILE A 72 -5.61 4.32 -7.25
N GLU A 73 -4.86 3.91 -6.26
CA GLU A 73 -5.33 3.17 -5.10
C GLU A 73 -5.11 4.02 -3.85
N VAL A 74 -6.14 4.12 -3.01
CA VAL A 74 -6.05 4.78 -1.71
C VAL A 74 -6.36 3.77 -0.63
N GLN A 75 -5.35 3.39 0.15
CA GLN A 75 -5.46 2.32 1.11
C GLN A 75 -5.15 2.82 2.53
N ASN A 76 -6.14 2.71 3.42
CA ASN A 76 -6.00 3.12 4.82
C ASN A 76 -5.47 2.01 5.70
N ASP A 77 -5.85 0.76 5.42
CA ASP A 77 -5.59 -0.38 6.28
C ASP A 77 -4.42 -1.20 5.74
N TYR A 78 -3.55 -1.62 6.66
CA TYR A 78 -2.44 -2.50 6.32
C TYR A 78 -2.94 -3.82 5.74
N LYS A 79 -2.39 -4.19 4.59
CA LYS A 79 -2.57 -5.49 3.97
C LYS A 79 -1.21 -6.16 3.79
N GLN A 80 -1.04 -7.32 4.39
CA GLN A 80 0.22 -8.06 4.38
C GLN A 80 0.75 -8.37 2.96
N ASP A 81 -0.16 -8.55 2.01
CA ASP A 81 0.12 -8.88 0.62
C ASP A 81 0.05 -7.67 -0.35
N TYR A 82 0.14 -6.45 0.18
CA TYR A 82 -0.14 -5.23 -0.60
C TYR A 82 0.75 -5.07 -1.84
N LEU A 83 2.04 -5.32 -1.74
CA LEU A 83 2.96 -5.25 -2.89
C LEU A 83 2.60 -6.27 -3.98
N LEU A 84 2.13 -7.46 -3.60
CA LEU A 84 1.66 -8.46 -4.56
C LEU A 84 0.33 -8.05 -5.20
N ARG A 85 -0.52 -7.32 -4.47
CA ARG A 85 -1.76 -6.76 -5.03
C ARG A 85 -1.48 -5.69 -6.08
N MET A 86 -0.52 -4.79 -5.83
CA MET A 86 -0.06 -3.81 -6.81
C MET A 86 0.41 -4.49 -8.10
N TYR A 87 1.28 -5.50 -7.97
CA TYR A 87 1.78 -6.29 -9.08
C TYR A 87 0.66 -7.02 -9.84
N TYR A 88 -0.26 -7.67 -9.11
CA TYR A 88 -1.41 -8.34 -9.72
C TYR A 88 -2.32 -7.37 -10.47
N GLY A 89 -2.62 -6.19 -9.88
CA GLY A 89 -3.46 -5.16 -10.49
C GLY A 89 -2.92 -4.65 -11.82
N THR A 90 -1.63 -4.32 -11.87
CA THR A 90 -0.97 -3.87 -13.10
C THR A 90 -0.92 -4.96 -14.17
N SER A 91 -0.57 -6.19 -13.77
CA SER A 91 -0.51 -7.33 -14.69
C SER A 91 -1.88 -7.66 -15.28
N LYS A 92 -2.93 -7.62 -14.45
CA LYS A 92 -4.30 -7.83 -14.90
C LYS A 92 -4.73 -6.78 -15.93
N LEU A 93 -4.44 -5.50 -15.71
CA LEU A 93 -4.76 -4.44 -16.66
C LEU A 93 -4.06 -4.62 -18.00
N VAL A 94 -2.79 -5.02 -18.00
CA VAL A 94 -2.07 -5.33 -19.23
C VAL A 94 -2.80 -6.42 -20.02
N VAL A 95 -3.22 -7.49 -19.33
CA VAL A 95 -3.93 -8.62 -19.96
C VAL A 95 -5.34 -8.22 -20.42
N ASP A 96 -6.09 -7.51 -19.58
CA ASP A 96 -7.49 -7.14 -19.86
C ASP A 96 -7.60 -6.10 -21.00
N ASN A 97 -6.53 -5.34 -21.28
CA ASN A 97 -6.50 -4.34 -22.34
C ASN A 97 -5.77 -4.79 -23.62
N LEU A 98 -5.44 -6.07 -23.74
CA LEU A 98 -4.91 -6.69 -24.95
C LEU A 98 -5.89 -7.73 -25.46
N ASP A 99 -6.67 -7.39 -26.49
CA ASP A 99 -7.63 -8.31 -27.08
C ASP A 99 -6.92 -9.51 -27.73
N LYS A 100 -7.60 -10.67 -27.73
CA LYS A 100 -7.08 -11.89 -28.30
C LYS A 100 -6.76 -11.72 -29.80
N GLY A 101 -5.49 -11.88 -30.15
CA GLY A 101 -4.99 -11.76 -31.53
C GLY A 101 -4.44 -10.37 -31.86
N MET A 102 -4.46 -9.42 -30.93
CA MET A 102 -3.74 -8.16 -31.12
C MET A 102 -2.22 -8.35 -31.03
N ASP A 103 -1.50 -7.48 -31.74
CA ASP A 103 -0.04 -7.36 -31.66
C ASP A 103 0.39 -6.84 -30.28
N TYR A 104 1.48 -7.37 -29.74
CA TYR A 104 2.05 -6.93 -28.45
C TYR A 104 2.47 -5.45 -28.45
N SER A 105 2.73 -4.83 -29.61
CA SER A 105 2.96 -3.39 -29.71
C SER A 105 1.78 -2.52 -29.27
N LYS A 106 0.59 -3.13 -29.10
CA LYS A 106 -0.62 -2.48 -28.60
C LYS A 106 -0.79 -2.53 -27.08
N ILE A 107 0.14 -3.16 -26.37
CA ILE A 107 0.15 -3.15 -24.90
C ILE A 107 0.25 -1.70 -24.43
N LYS A 108 -0.72 -1.27 -23.63
CA LYS A 108 -0.73 0.06 -23.04
C LYS A 108 0.19 0.09 -21.83
N LYS A 109 0.94 1.17 -21.69
CA LYS A 109 1.69 1.44 -20.46
C LYS A 109 0.73 1.55 -19.28
N VAL A 110 1.10 0.99 -18.13
CA VAL A 110 0.36 1.09 -16.87
C VAL A 110 1.21 1.85 -15.86
N ILE A 111 0.61 2.86 -15.22
CA ILE A 111 1.19 3.60 -14.10
C ILE A 111 0.33 3.30 -12.87
N SER A 112 0.93 2.75 -11.81
CA SER A 112 0.24 2.40 -10.57
C SER A 112 0.64 3.37 -9.47
N ILE A 113 -0.32 4.16 -9.00
CA ILE A 113 -0.14 5.16 -7.94
C ILE A 113 -0.85 4.65 -6.69
N ASN A 114 -0.10 4.47 -5.61
CA ASN A 114 -0.55 3.85 -4.38
C ASN A 114 -0.37 4.80 -3.21
N ILE A 115 -1.48 5.37 -2.75
CA ILE A 115 -1.51 6.30 -1.61
C ILE A 115 -1.86 5.48 -0.36
N VAL A 116 -0.88 5.30 0.54
CA VAL A 116 -1.04 4.44 1.71
C VAL A 116 -0.92 5.23 3.00
N TYR A 117 -1.80 4.92 3.96
CA TYR A 117 -1.85 5.53 5.29
C TYR A 117 -1.30 4.60 6.38
N PHE A 118 -0.53 3.60 5.99
CA PHE A 118 0.14 2.66 6.88
C PHE A 118 1.63 2.52 6.52
N ASP A 119 2.41 1.94 7.40
CA ASP A 119 3.82 1.66 7.14
C ASP A 119 3.95 0.49 6.18
N LEU A 120 4.47 0.76 4.98
CA LEU A 120 4.76 -0.21 3.93
C LEU A 120 6.26 -0.32 3.73
N GLY A 121 6.81 -1.49 4.05
CA GLY A 121 8.24 -1.75 3.93
C GLY A 121 9.09 -0.88 4.88
N ARG A 122 10.41 -0.93 4.70
CA ARG A 122 11.39 -0.11 5.42
C ARG A 122 11.98 0.93 4.48
N GLY A 123 12.24 2.12 4.99
CA GLY A 123 12.84 3.23 4.25
C GLY A 123 12.34 4.56 4.81
N ASP A 124 13.13 5.62 4.66
CA ASP A 124 12.93 6.91 5.32
C ASP A 124 12.15 7.91 4.45
N ASP A 125 11.98 7.61 3.15
CA ASP A 125 11.25 8.48 2.23
C ASP A 125 9.73 8.24 2.30
N TYR A 126 8.97 9.24 1.88
CA TYR A 126 7.51 9.21 1.81
C TYR A 126 6.98 9.01 0.39
N ILE A 127 7.82 9.17 -0.67
CA ILE A 127 7.50 8.85 -2.06
C ILE A 127 8.56 7.91 -2.62
N TYR A 128 8.12 6.77 -3.12
CA TYR A 128 8.97 5.80 -3.81
C TYR A 128 8.51 5.65 -5.24
N HIS A 129 9.45 5.70 -6.19
CA HIS A 129 9.23 5.46 -7.60
C HIS A 129 9.91 4.17 -8.03
N GLY A 130 9.12 3.22 -8.52
CA GLY A 130 9.58 1.93 -9.01
C GLY A 130 9.52 1.85 -10.54
N THR A 131 10.65 1.57 -11.16
CA THR A 131 10.78 1.37 -12.61
C THR A 131 11.53 0.08 -12.91
N THR A 132 11.46 -0.39 -14.15
CA THR A 132 12.19 -1.57 -14.62
C THR A 132 13.44 -1.15 -15.36
N SER A 133 14.59 -1.70 -14.96
CA SER A 133 15.86 -1.56 -15.68
C SER A 133 16.53 -2.92 -15.84
N PHE A 134 17.30 -3.12 -16.90
CA PHE A 134 18.06 -4.32 -17.15
C PHE A 134 19.55 -4.00 -17.10
N ILE A 135 20.24 -4.61 -16.12
CA ILE A 135 21.65 -4.35 -15.86
C ILE A 135 22.47 -5.57 -16.28
N GLY A 136 23.48 -5.37 -17.11
CA GLY A 136 24.38 -6.41 -17.59
C GLY A 136 25.13 -7.08 -16.43
N MET A 137 25.01 -8.40 -16.29
CA MET A 137 25.62 -9.16 -15.19
C MET A 137 27.16 -9.14 -15.19
N ASN A 138 27.76 -8.98 -16.38
CA ASN A 138 29.23 -9.07 -16.51
C ASN A 138 29.89 -7.69 -16.61
N LYS A 139 29.19 -6.68 -17.15
CA LYS A 139 29.77 -5.36 -17.44
C LYS A 139 29.09 -4.23 -16.66
N SER A 140 27.98 -4.52 -15.96
CA SER A 140 27.20 -3.54 -15.20
C SER A 140 26.69 -2.38 -16.05
N ASP A 141 26.61 -2.55 -17.37
CA ASP A 141 26.01 -1.60 -18.30
C ASP A 141 24.45 -1.70 -18.22
N VAL A 142 23.78 -0.65 -18.61
CA VAL A 142 22.31 -0.62 -18.70
C VAL A 142 21.90 -0.92 -20.14
N LEU A 143 21.00 -1.89 -20.32
CA LEU A 143 20.42 -2.21 -21.61
C LEU A 143 19.61 -1.01 -22.12
N THR A 144 19.90 -0.58 -23.33
CA THR A 144 19.16 0.49 -24.03
C THR A 144 18.49 -0.05 -25.29
N LEU A 145 17.52 0.69 -25.82
CA LEU A 145 16.86 0.34 -27.09
C LEU A 145 17.78 0.61 -28.27
N SER A 146 17.67 -0.19 -29.32
CA SER A 146 18.21 0.12 -30.64
C SER A 146 17.28 1.08 -31.38
N VAL A 147 17.78 1.78 -32.40
CA VAL A 147 16.96 2.70 -33.21
C VAL A 147 15.72 2.02 -33.79
N ALA A 148 15.81 0.74 -34.15
CA ALA A 148 14.68 0.00 -34.69
C ALA A 148 13.59 -0.23 -33.57
N GLU A 149 14.01 -0.55 -32.36
CA GLU A 149 13.12 -0.73 -31.21
C GLU A 149 12.51 0.59 -30.73
N GLU A 150 13.28 1.68 -30.74
CA GLU A 150 12.76 3.04 -30.45
C GLU A 150 11.60 3.42 -31.39
N ASN A 151 11.72 3.07 -32.67
CA ASN A 151 10.64 3.29 -33.64
C ASN A 151 9.40 2.41 -33.39
N ILE A 152 9.59 1.18 -32.91
CA ILE A 152 8.48 0.26 -32.59
C ILE A 152 7.76 0.69 -31.32
N TYR A 153 8.54 1.04 -30.28
CA TYR A 153 7.98 1.35 -28.95
C TYR A 153 7.66 2.84 -28.75
N HIS A 154 8.06 3.70 -29.72
CA HIS A 154 7.88 5.15 -29.65
C HIS A 154 8.48 5.80 -28.38
N THR A 155 9.58 5.23 -27.88
CA THR A 155 10.33 5.71 -26.73
C THR A 155 11.80 5.35 -26.85
N VAL A 156 12.67 6.10 -26.18
CA VAL A 156 14.11 5.83 -26.08
C VAL A 156 14.47 5.08 -24.77
N GLU A 157 13.51 4.98 -23.85
CA GLU A 157 13.74 4.43 -22.52
C GLU A 157 12.98 3.11 -22.33
N ILE A 158 13.71 2.03 -22.03
CA ILE A 158 13.14 0.72 -21.72
C ILE A 158 12.13 0.83 -20.54
N ALA A 159 12.45 1.63 -19.52
CA ALA A 159 11.58 1.83 -18.37
C ALA A 159 10.15 2.29 -18.75
N LYS A 160 10.00 3.04 -19.84
CA LYS A 160 8.69 3.52 -20.31
C LYS A 160 7.81 2.46 -20.96
N ILE A 161 8.37 1.31 -21.31
CA ILE A 161 7.62 0.17 -21.86
C ILE A 161 6.93 -0.62 -20.73
N TYR A 162 7.58 -0.70 -19.59
CA TYR A 162 7.11 -1.49 -18.43
C TYR A 162 6.20 -0.68 -17.49
N PRO A 163 5.40 -1.35 -16.64
CA PRO A 163 4.66 -0.66 -15.60
C PRO A 163 5.56 0.16 -14.68
N GLU A 164 5.07 1.33 -14.29
CA GLU A 164 5.68 2.17 -13.26
C GLU A 164 4.83 2.15 -12.00
N TYR A 165 5.49 2.23 -10.84
CA TYR A 165 4.85 2.20 -9.54
C TYR A 165 5.25 3.43 -8.74
N TYR A 166 4.26 4.13 -8.21
CA TYR A 166 4.45 5.20 -7.22
C TYR A 166 3.81 4.76 -5.91
N ILE A 167 4.56 4.85 -4.82
CA ILE A 167 4.07 4.58 -3.46
C ILE A 167 4.22 5.87 -2.66
N ILE A 168 3.12 6.41 -2.17
CA ILE A 168 3.07 7.60 -1.34
C ILE A 168 2.68 7.19 0.07
N LYS A 169 3.65 7.21 1.01
CA LYS A 169 3.48 6.86 2.42
C LYS A 169 3.07 8.11 3.21
N VAL A 170 1.79 8.45 3.19
CA VAL A 170 1.26 9.73 3.69
C VAL A 170 1.68 10.01 5.13
N ASN A 171 1.63 8.99 6.02
CA ASN A 171 1.97 9.16 7.43
C ASN A 171 3.45 9.48 7.68
N GLN A 172 4.34 9.14 6.74
CA GLN A 172 5.77 9.44 6.87
C GLN A 172 6.16 10.87 6.49
N PHE A 173 5.27 11.62 5.83
CA PHE A 173 5.50 13.03 5.55
C PHE A 173 5.40 13.86 6.83
N ASN A 174 6.53 14.29 7.38
CA ASN A 174 6.62 15.03 8.66
C ASN A 174 7.34 16.37 8.53
N GLN A 175 7.48 16.89 7.30
CA GLN A 175 8.17 18.14 7.01
C GLN A 175 7.23 19.22 6.49
N VAL A 176 7.74 20.42 6.34
CA VAL A 176 7.02 21.52 5.68
C VAL A 176 7.14 21.32 4.19
N ALA A 177 6.01 21.30 3.48
CA ALA A 177 5.98 21.20 2.03
C ALA A 177 6.79 22.33 1.35
N LYS A 178 7.66 21.96 0.41
CA LYS A 178 8.58 22.84 -0.31
C LYS A 178 8.28 22.92 -1.80
N ASP A 179 7.63 21.91 -2.33
CA ASP A 179 7.25 21.80 -3.74
C ASP A 179 5.79 21.36 -3.90
N PRO A 180 5.20 21.45 -5.11
CA PRO A 180 3.79 21.17 -5.34
C PRO A 180 3.36 19.74 -4.98
N ILE A 181 4.19 18.72 -5.20
CA ILE A 181 3.81 17.36 -4.81
C ILE A 181 3.81 17.18 -3.29
N GLU A 182 4.72 17.81 -2.58
CA GLU A 182 4.71 17.80 -1.12
C GLU A 182 3.48 18.52 -0.54
N GLU A 183 2.98 19.57 -1.22
CA GLU A 183 1.72 20.24 -0.85
C GLU A 183 0.54 19.28 -0.96
N TRP A 184 0.49 18.44 -2.00
CA TRP A 184 -0.49 17.38 -2.15
C TRP A 184 -0.38 16.32 -1.05
N VAL A 185 0.83 15.85 -0.74
CA VAL A 185 1.04 14.85 0.34
C VAL A 185 0.65 15.43 1.69
N ASN A 186 0.99 16.71 1.96
CA ASN A 186 0.54 17.41 3.16
C ASN A 186 -0.99 17.51 3.23
N PHE A 187 -1.63 17.80 2.11
CA PHE A 187 -3.09 17.85 2.02
C PHE A 187 -3.73 16.48 2.30
N PHE A 188 -3.17 15.39 1.77
CA PHE A 188 -3.64 14.03 2.06
C PHE A 188 -3.54 13.70 3.54
N LYS A 189 -2.48 14.16 4.21
CA LYS A 189 -2.24 13.92 5.62
C LYS A 189 -3.10 14.79 6.54
N ASN A 190 -3.07 16.10 6.33
CA ASN A 190 -3.56 17.09 7.28
C ASN A 190 -4.88 17.72 6.83
N GLN A 191 -5.30 17.54 5.57
CA GLN A 191 -6.47 18.20 4.98
C GLN A 191 -6.39 19.75 5.05
N GLU A 192 -5.17 20.26 5.02
CA GLU A 192 -4.88 21.69 5.09
C GLU A 192 -4.13 22.14 3.85
N VAL A 193 -4.53 23.29 3.33
CA VAL A 193 -3.86 23.97 2.22
C VAL A 193 -3.37 25.31 2.75
N LYS A 194 -2.09 25.61 2.54
CA LYS A 194 -1.51 26.88 2.91
C LYS A 194 -1.94 27.98 1.96
N GLU A 195 -2.03 29.21 2.48
CA GLU A 195 -2.18 30.39 1.63
C GLU A 195 -0.96 30.49 0.70
N GLY A 196 -1.21 30.70 -0.59
CA GLY A 196 -0.15 30.78 -1.60
C GLY A 196 0.35 29.45 -2.15
N THR A 197 -0.43 28.35 -1.99
CA THR A 197 -0.13 27.08 -2.66
C THR A 197 -0.01 27.25 -4.18
N ASN A 198 1.01 26.60 -4.76
CA ASN A 198 1.25 26.59 -6.20
C ASN A 198 0.86 25.23 -6.85
N ALA A 199 0.51 24.22 -6.05
CA ALA A 199 0.13 22.91 -6.55
C ALA A 199 -1.15 22.99 -7.38
N ARG A 200 -1.08 22.51 -8.62
CA ARG A 200 -2.21 22.49 -9.55
C ARG A 200 -3.37 21.68 -8.98
N GLY A 201 -4.59 22.19 -9.09
CA GLY A 201 -5.82 21.51 -8.66
C GLY A 201 -6.02 21.45 -7.14
N LEU A 202 -5.06 21.88 -6.31
CA LEU A 202 -5.15 21.74 -4.86
C LEU A 202 -6.13 22.74 -4.23
N GLN A 203 -6.23 23.96 -4.76
CA GLN A 203 -7.23 24.93 -4.31
C GLN A 203 -8.65 24.47 -4.64
N GLU A 204 -8.85 23.97 -5.83
CA GLU A 204 -10.11 23.38 -6.28
C GLU A 204 -10.49 22.17 -5.42
N ALA A 205 -9.52 21.29 -5.12
CA ALA A 205 -9.73 20.14 -4.25
C ALA A 205 -10.24 20.56 -2.87
N MET A 206 -9.62 21.57 -2.27
CA MET A 206 -10.07 22.08 -0.96
C MET A 206 -11.51 22.62 -1.00
N VAL A 207 -11.89 23.24 -2.10
CA VAL A 207 -13.25 23.81 -2.27
C VAL A 207 -14.26 22.68 -2.48
N GLU A 208 -13.96 21.71 -3.33
CA GLU A 208 -14.86 20.59 -3.64
C GLU A 208 -15.00 19.59 -2.49
N LEU A 209 -13.95 19.40 -1.71
CA LEU A 209 -13.93 18.44 -0.60
C LEU A 209 -14.47 19.02 0.72
N ASN A 210 -15.08 20.18 0.69
CA ASN A 210 -15.71 20.73 1.89
C ASN A 210 -17.04 20.03 2.16
N VAL A 211 -17.16 19.39 3.33
CA VAL A 211 -18.37 18.67 3.77
C VAL A 211 -19.63 19.52 3.69
N MET A 212 -19.51 20.84 3.88
CA MET A 212 -20.66 21.77 3.78
C MET A 212 -21.27 21.88 2.37
N LYS A 213 -20.56 21.42 1.35
CA LYS A 213 -21.02 21.41 -0.04
C LYS A 213 -21.69 20.11 -0.46
N LEU A 214 -21.70 19.10 0.39
CA LEU A 214 -22.41 17.86 0.14
C LEU A 214 -23.92 18.11 0.16
N ASN A 215 -24.62 17.56 -0.82
CA ASN A 215 -26.06 17.47 -0.74
C ASN A 215 -26.49 16.46 0.35
N GLU A 216 -27.78 16.35 0.64
CA GLU A 216 -28.26 15.51 1.75
C GLU A 216 -27.96 14.01 1.53
N GLU A 217 -28.07 13.51 0.31
CA GLU A 217 -27.79 12.13 -0.06
C GLU A 217 -26.30 11.82 0.09
N GLU A 218 -25.44 12.66 -0.48
CA GLU A 218 -23.98 12.55 -0.37
C GLU A 218 -23.50 12.63 1.09
N ARG A 219 -24.15 13.45 1.92
CA ARG A 219 -23.82 13.56 3.33
C ARG A 219 -24.15 12.27 4.08
N LEU A 220 -25.30 11.67 3.82
CA LEU A 220 -25.69 10.38 4.42
C LEU A 220 -24.74 9.25 3.99
N GLU A 221 -24.37 9.20 2.71
CA GLU A 221 -23.36 8.25 2.22
C GLU A 221 -22.01 8.43 2.94
N TYR A 222 -21.57 9.68 3.11
CA TYR A 222 -20.33 9.99 3.81
C TYR A 222 -20.38 9.62 5.29
N GLU A 223 -21.47 9.92 5.98
CA GLU A 223 -21.67 9.56 7.40
C GLU A 223 -21.68 8.04 7.59
N SER A 224 -22.33 7.29 6.69
CA SER A 224 -22.29 5.82 6.68
C SER A 224 -20.86 5.29 6.48
N TYR A 225 -20.16 5.81 5.48
CA TYR A 225 -18.78 5.45 5.22
C TYR A 225 -17.86 5.70 6.43
N ILE A 226 -17.98 6.84 7.11
CA ILE A 226 -17.19 7.18 8.29
C ILE A 226 -17.52 6.24 9.46
N LYS A 227 -18.77 5.84 9.60
CA LYS A 227 -19.19 4.87 10.62
C LYS A 227 -18.54 3.50 10.36
N ASP A 228 -18.69 2.97 9.16
CA ASP A 228 -18.13 1.68 8.77
C ASP A 228 -16.60 1.66 8.95
N TRP A 229 -15.93 2.74 8.56
CA TRP A 229 -14.49 2.89 8.76
C TRP A 229 -14.08 2.87 10.25
N ARG A 230 -14.86 3.53 11.12
CA ARG A 230 -14.58 3.54 12.57
C ARG A 230 -14.76 2.15 13.18
N ASP A 231 -15.77 1.42 12.74
CA ASP A 231 -16.06 0.07 13.22
C ASP A 231 -14.97 -0.91 12.77
N ASP A 232 -14.51 -0.82 11.51
CA ASP A 232 -13.39 -1.59 10.99
C ASP A 232 -12.09 -1.26 11.73
N TYR A 233 -11.78 0.02 11.93
CA TYR A 233 -10.60 0.46 12.68
C TYR A 233 -10.60 -0.05 14.11
N ALA A 234 -11.74 0.05 14.81
CA ALA A 234 -11.88 -0.47 16.17
C ALA A 234 -11.64 -2.00 16.23
N THR A 235 -12.14 -2.73 15.24
CA THR A 235 -11.94 -4.18 15.10
C THR A 235 -10.46 -4.52 14.89
N ILE A 236 -9.76 -3.79 14.03
CA ILE A 236 -8.33 -3.99 13.75
C ILE A 236 -7.49 -3.73 15.00
N VAL A 237 -7.74 -2.60 15.69
CA VAL A 237 -7.05 -2.25 16.94
C VAL A 237 -7.32 -3.28 18.03
N GLY A 238 -8.58 -3.74 18.16
CA GLY A 238 -8.96 -4.78 19.10
C GLY A 238 -8.20 -6.10 18.86
N ASN A 239 -8.15 -6.55 17.62
CA ASN A 239 -7.43 -7.78 17.24
C ASN A 239 -5.91 -7.65 17.42
N TYR A 240 -5.32 -6.49 17.12
CA TYR A 240 -3.91 -6.22 17.34
C TYR A 240 -3.55 -6.30 18.83
N ASN A 241 -4.32 -5.61 19.70
CA ASN A 241 -4.10 -5.62 21.14
C ASN A 241 -4.26 -7.03 21.73
N LYS A 242 -5.28 -7.78 21.28
CA LYS A 242 -5.45 -9.18 21.65
C LYS A 242 -4.23 -10.02 21.28
N GLY A 243 -3.73 -9.85 20.04
CA GLY A 243 -2.52 -10.56 19.56
C GLY A 243 -1.26 -10.23 20.37
N LEU A 244 -1.10 -8.96 20.80
CA LEU A 244 0.01 -8.56 21.69
C LEU A 244 -0.06 -9.27 23.03
N ILE A 245 -1.22 -9.24 23.70
CA ILE A 245 -1.44 -9.88 25.01
C ILE A 245 -1.19 -11.39 24.91
N GLU A 246 -1.77 -12.03 23.90
CA GLU A 246 -1.52 -13.47 23.68
C GLU A 246 -0.05 -13.77 23.38
N GLY A 247 0.64 -12.89 22.66
CA GLY A 247 2.07 -13.00 22.37
C GLY A 247 2.94 -12.88 23.62
N GLU A 248 2.63 -11.93 24.50
CA GLU A 248 3.32 -11.74 25.79
C GLU A 248 3.15 -12.97 26.68
N ILE A 249 1.91 -13.45 26.89
CA ILE A 249 1.64 -14.64 27.69
C ILE A 249 2.39 -15.86 27.15
N LYS A 250 2.34 -16.08 25.82
CA LYS A 250 3.08 -17.20 25.20
C LYS A 250 4.60 -17.03 25.32
N GLY A 251 5.08 -15.79 25.30
CA GLY A 251 6.49 -15.46 25.49
C GLY A 251 6.97 -15.78 26.91
N GLU A 252 6.20 -15.37 27.92
CA GLU A 252 6.49 -15.67 29.34
C GLU A 252 6.52 -17.17 29.60
N ILE A 253 5.47 -17.90 29.18
CA ILE A 253 5.40 -19.36 29.35
C ILE A 253 6.62 -20.06 28.69
N LYS A 254 6.97 -19.67 27.45
CA LYS A 254 8.15 -20.21 26.76
C LYS A 254 9.45 -19.85 27.48
N GLY A 255 9.55 -18.65 28.04
CA GLY A 255 10.68 -18.18 28.81
C GLY A 255 10.88 -19.01 30.09
N GLU A 256 9.81 -19.22 30.85
CA GLU A 256 9.82 -20.05 32.05
C GLU A 256 10.23 -21.49 31.77
N ILE A 257 9.65 -22.12 30.74
CA ILE A 257 10.00 -23.48 30.33
C ILE A 257 11.48 -23.57 29.97
N LYS A 258 11.97 -22.61 29.18
CA LYS A 258 13.38 -22.58 28.76
C LYS A 258 14.34 -22.43 29.95
N GLU A 259 14.00 -21.59 30.91
CA GLU A 259 14.80 -21.38 32.11
C GLU A 259 14.78 -22.61 32.99
N ARG A 260 13.62 -23.27 33.21
CA ARG A 260 13.53 -24.54 33.93
C ARG A 260 14.37 -25.64 33.33
N ILE A 261 14.32 -25.79 31.98
CA ILE A 261 15.17 -26.75 31.27
C ILE A 261 16.64 -26.46 31.55
N LYS A 262 17.06 -25.20 31.45
CA LYS A 262 18.44 -24.78 31.72
C LYS A 262 18.88 -25.10 33.15
N VAL A 263 18.02 -24.85 34.13
CA VAL A 263 18.31 -25.19 35.54
C VAL A 263 18.46 -26.69 35.73
N VAL A 264 17.56 -27.51 35.16
CA VAL A 264 17.67 -28.99 35.24
C VAL A 264 18.99 -29.48 34.64
N VAL A 265 19.35 -29.00 33.41
CA VAL A 265 20.58 -29.43 32.74
C VAL A 265 21.82 -29.02 33.54
N ASN A 266 21.86 -27.81 34.10
CA ASN A 266 22.99 -27.33 34.87
C ASN A 266 23.14 -28.13 36.18
N LEU A 267 22.05 -28.38 36.94
CA LEU A 267 22.10 -29.17 38.18
C LEU A 267 22.53 -30.61 37.91
N GLN A 268 22.14 -31.20 36.77
CA GLN A 268 22.59 -32.52 36.36
C GLN A 268 24.08 -32.54 36.07
N ARG A 269 24.60 -31.53 35.33
CA ARG A 269 26.05 -31.42 35.01
C ARG A 269 26.90 -31.29 36.30
N GLU A 270 26.35 -30.64 37.33
CA GLU A 270 27.00 -30.54 38.63
C GLU A 270 26.86 -31.84 39.47
N GLY A 271 26.28 -32.91 38.91
CA GLY A 271 26.17 -34.22 39.59
C GLY A 271 25.10 -34.28 40.64
N MET A 272 24.14 -33.37 40.65
CA MET A 272 23.04 -33.38 41.64
C MET A 272 22.09 -34.55 41.41
N PRO A 273 21.65 -35.26 42.49
CA PRO A 273 20.70 -36.38 42.36
C PRO A 273 19.32 -35.93 41.88
N MET A 274 18.64 -36.76 41.08
CA MET A 274 17.33 -36.50 40.52
C MET A 274 16.26 -36.02 41.53
N PRO A 275 16.13 -36.65 42.73
CA PRO A 275 15.18 -36.15 43.73
C PRO A 275 15.46 -34.72 44.21
N PHE A 276 16.72 -34.29 44.21
CA PHE A 276 17.12 -32.94 44.57
C PHE A 276 16.75 -31.96 43.43
N ILE A 277 16.99 -32.32 42.16
CA ILE A 277 16.64 -31.52 41.00
C ILE A 277 15.09 -31.34 40.95
N SER A 278 14.35 -32.40 41.13
CA SER A 278 12.86 -32.39 41.22
C SER A 278 12.37 -31.41 42.31
N LYS A 279 12.96 -31.46 43.49
CA LYS A 279 12.59 -30.58 44.60
C LYS A 279 12.87 -29.11 44.33
N ILE A 280 13.99 -28.78 43.67
CA ILE A 280 14.38 -27.39 43.38
C ILE A 280 13.55 -26.80 42.23
N THR A 281 13.29 -27.61 41.21
CA THR A 281 12.58 -27.15 39.99
C THR A 281 11.06 -27.23 40.08
N GLY A 282 10.54 -27.99 41.06
CA GLY A 282 9.11 -28.27 41.19
C GLY A 282 8.56 -29.24 40.15
N LEU A 283 9.44 -29.88 39.36
CA LEU A 283 9.09 -30.88 38.36
C LEU A 283 9.08 -32.28 38.97
N SER A 284 8.29 -33.18 38.41
CA SER A 284 8.37 -34.61 38.78
C SER A 284 9.70 -35.22 38.30
N GLU A 285 10.10 -36.33 38.92
CA GLU A 285 11.33 -37.04 38.53
C GLU A 285 11.25 -37.51 37.06
N ASP A 286 10.05 -37.88 36.59
CA ASP A 286 9.84 -38.29 35.18
C ASP A 286 10.03 -37.10 34.19
N GLU A 287 9.50 -35.93 34.52
CA GLU A 287 9.75 -34.71 33.70
C GLU A 287 11.21 -34.30 33.71
N VAL A 288 11.90 -34.39 34.85
CA VAL A 288 13.34 -34.14 34.93
C VAL A 288 14.12 -35.12 34.06
N LYS A 289 13.74 -36.40 34.05
CA LYS A 289 14.33 -37.43 33.23
C LYS A 289 14.12 -37.20 31.72
N GLU A 290 12.92 -36.79 31.34
CA GLU A 290 12.63 -36.44 29.93
C GLU A 290 13.46 -35.25 29.47
N ILE A 291 13.57 -34.19 30.26
CA ILE A 291 14.40 -33.01 29.97
C ILE A 291 15.86 -33.38 29.80
N ILE A 292 16.40 -34.22 30.70
CA ILE A 292 17.80 -34.68 30.62
C ILE A 292 18.03 -35.50 29.35
N ASN A 293 17.13 -36.42 29.02
CA ASN A 293 17.27 -37.24 27.82
C ASN A 293 17.17 -36.43 26.52
N ALA A 294 16.40 -35.33 26.52
CA ALA A 294 16.27 -34.44 25.38
C ALA A 294 17.43 -33.44 25.21
N ASN A 295 18.29 -33.28 26.26
CA ASN A 295 19.39 -32.32 26.29
C ASN A 295 20.67 -32.98 26.86
N PRO A 296 21.24 -33.97 26.20
CA PRO A 296 22.38 -34.76 26.66
C PRO A 296 23.69 -33.96 26.84
#